data_daf4ce353b8f72c5e72542cf9d0f4a57
#
_entry.id   daf4ce353b8f72c5e72542cf9d0f4a57
#
_cell.length_a   1.000
_cell.length_b   1.000
_cell.length_c   1.000
_cell.angle_alpha   90.00
_cell.angle_beta   90.00
_cell.angle_gamma   90.00
#
_symmetry.space_group_name_H-M   'P 1'
#
loop_
_entity.id
_entity.type
_entity.pdbx_description
1 polymer ?
#
loop_
_entity_poly.entity_id
_entity_poly.type
_entity_poly.pdbx_seq_one_letter_code
_entity_poly.pdbx_strand_id
1 'polypeptide(L)'
;MSKKNRYLMDEDFDDKDKIDENDIDDYYVEESPVKRVRKKKNGHAAGIIAAVVVICVLAAGGIGLVMLIDKYTPNKTRITFEDYYKQHGYDVAREQDGTGGTEAFILLNGEPSGDMAYCFGEEWYFKKDFIDEQLNHRFYLDIANDELIYTTPTKIVTIPFDSQAYYVGDKVKKEHYVVARRIGEDIYIAADFIKERADFLYELRTEPYRMLVTTEYGSSEYVHISNEGTVRTGASIKDEILAIGDDDTHWAKAGTQGDWTELITDDSVRGYIRTKELGETYTVTTSNDYQAPIYTSISRKYKINMVWHAVYDMNDNDKIYGLLDETQGVNVVSPTWYQLSDSSAGFNSFAQQEYVDYIHETGREIWPLWSDFTSVSEENGWSEYELFAVTENRRALIAAMMNEVKTYGYDGINIDFEKVSSDNGIHFIQFLRELSIECRNEGVVLSVDNYVPMPHSAHYDRAEQGAIVDYVIVMAYDEHYNGSEEAGSVASLGFVRSGIENTTAVVPAKKTINALPFYTRMWEEYVDENGQRVLNSKAYTMKGAYARVEELGLVVNWSDTMGQYVAEGDVDGHHYSVWLEDADSIEAKMKLVAEYGIGGVSAWSLGGEFPEVWEVIAEYNK
;
A
#
# COMPACT_ATOMS: atom_id res chain seq x y z
N MET A 1 29.53 3.31 -18.64
CA MET A 1 29.18 3.46 -20.09
C MET A 1 27.70 3.79 -20.19
N SER A 2 27.45 4.94 -20.78
CA SER A 2 26.13 5.62 -20.93
C SER A 2 25.09 4.83 -21.70
N LYS A 3 23.82 4.93 -21.28
CA LYS A 3 22.68 5.14 -22.19
C LYS A 3 21.53 5.84 -21.47
N LYS A 4 21.34 7.12 -21.83
CA LYS A 4 20.15 7.92 -21.58
C LYS A 4 18.96 7.33 -22.33
N ASN A 5 17.80 7.22 -21.68
CA ASN A 5 16.51 7.24 -22.37
C ASN A 5 15.71 8.46 -21.91
N ARG A 6 15.44 9.29 -22.89
CA ARG A 6 14.67 10.52 -22.86
C ARG A 6 13.21 10.15 -23.12
N TYR A 7 12.29 10.48 -22.22
CA TYR A 7 10.87 10.55 -22.54
C TYR A 7 10.51 12.00 -22.83
N LEU A 8 10.05 12.22 -24.05
CA LEU A 8 9.40 13.45 -24.49
C LEU A 8 7.92 13.38 -24.06
N MET A 9 7.49 14.36 -23.32
CA MET A 9 6.09 14.77 -23.27
C MET A 9 5.88 15.79 -24.38
N ASP A 10 4.91 15.55 -25.24
CA ASP A 10 4.31 16.59 -26.08
C ASP A 10 2.94 16.94 -25.50
N GLU A 11 2.85 18.17 -25.03
CA GLU A 11 1.61 18.92 -24.87
C GLU A 11 1.21 19.43 -26.26
N ASP A 12 -0.11 19.45 -26.51
CA ASP A 12 -0.83 20.61 -27.05
C ASP A 12 -2.20 20.16 -27.50
N PHE A 13 -3.22 20.52 -26.73
CA PHE A 13 -4.58 20.69 -27.23
C PHE A 13 -4.93 22.17 -27.07
N ASP A 14 -4.89 22.90 -28.18
CA ASP A 14 -5.43 24.23 -28.26
C ASP A 14 -6.83 24.18 -28.92
N ASP A 15 -7.73 24.75 -28.19
CA ASP A 15 -9.15 24.92 -28.48
C ASP A 15 -9.32 26.09 -29.43
N LYS A 16 -10.11 25.94 -30.51
CA LYS A 16 -10.91 26.98 -31.19
C LYS A 16 -11.40 26.51 -32.55
N ASP A 17 -12.68 26.31 -32.65
CA ASP A 17 -13.45 26.82 -33.78
C ASP A 17 -14.94 26.89 -33.43
N LYS A 18 -15.35 28.12 -33.11
CA LYS A 18 -16.73 28.57 -33.15
C LYS A 18 -17.05 28.87 -34.61
N ILE A 19 -18.05 28.22 -35.15
CA ILE A 19 -18.66 28.61 -36.40
C ILE A 19 -19.85 29.55 -36.07
N ASP A 20 -19.74 30.74 -36.58
CA ASP A 20 -20.75 31.79 -36.53
C ASP A 20 -21.79 31.58 -37.65
N GLU A 21 -23.07 31.61 -37.30
CA GLU A 21 -24.17 31.71 -38.26
C GLU A 21 -24.27 33.18 -38.75
N ASN A 22 -24.26 33.37 -40.03
CA ASN A 22 -24.93 34.37 -40.84
C ASN A 22 -24.07 34.74 -42.04
N ASP A 23 -24.55 34.36 -43.24
CA ASP A 23 -24.58 35.25 -44.40
C ASP A 23 -25.41 34.60 -45.50
N ILE A 24 -26.59 35.16 -45.68
CA ILE A 24 -27.45 34.97 -46.84
C ILE A 24 -27.10 36.11 -47.80
N ASP A 25 -26.61 35.79 -48.97
CA ASP A 25 -26.58 36.74 -50.06
C ASP A 25 -27.20 36.15 -51.32
N ASP A 26 -28.23 36.93 -51.76
CA ASP A 26 -29.02 36.81 -52.97
C ASP A 26 -28.14 36.86 -54.24
N TYR A 27 -28.34 35.92 -55.16
CA TYR A 27 -28.01 36.14 -56.58
C TYR A 27 -29.23 35.99 -57.48
N TYR A 28 -29.66 37.12 -58.02
CA TYR A 28 -30.60 37.24 -59.15
C TYR A 28 -29.94 36.70 -60.42
N VAL A 29 -30.63 35.85 -61.16
CA VAL A 29 -30.31 35.51 -62.55
C VAL A 29 -31.46 35.83 -63.42
N GLU A 30 -31.14 36.67 -64.41
CA GLU A 30 -32.04 37.17 -65.47
C GLU A 30 -32.67 36.09 -66.34
N GLU A 31 -33.96 36.21 -66.60
CA GLU A 31 -34.68 35.39 -67.56
C GLU A 31 -34.40 35.82 -69.01
N SER A 32 -34.03 34.87 -69.86
CA SER A 32 -34.06 35.03 -71.31
C SER A 32 -35.16 34.15 -71.93
N PRO A 33 -35.86 34.63 -72.98
CA PRO A 33 -37.10 34.01 -73.46
C PRO A 33 -36.85 32.76 -74.31
N VAL A 34 -37.45 31.66 -73.93
CA VAL A 34 -37.41 30.40 -74.68
C VAL A 34 -38.56 30.26 -75.64
N LYS A 35 -38.23 30.09 -76.94
CA LYS A 35 -39.14 29.76 -78.02
C LYS A 35 -39.87 28.43 -77.78
N ARG A 36 -41.24 28.49 -77.89
CA ARG A 36 -42.09 27.27 -77.87
C ARG A 36 -41.84 26.40 -79.09
N VAL A 37 -41.33 25.19 -78.85
CA VAL A 37 -41.34 24.11 -79.83
C VAL A 37 -42.46 23.12 -79.46
N ARG A 38 -43.40 22.90 -80.37
CA ARG A 38 -44.45 21.89 -80.24
C ARG A 38 -43.86 20.49 -80.31
N LYS A 39 -43.88 19.72 -79.20
CA LYS A 39 -43.58 18.31 -79.20
C LYS A 39 -44.81 17.45 -79.42
N LYS A 40 -44.67 16.51 -80.36
CA LYS A 40 -45.59 15.40 -80.60
C LYS A 40 -45.72 14.54 -79.35
N LYS A 41 -46.97 14.19 -79.00
CA LYS A 41 -47.27 13.21 -77.97
C LYS A 41 -46.79 11.82 -78.41
N ASN A 42 -45.76 11.27 -77.79
CA ASN A 42 -45.42 9.81 -77.80
C ASN A 42 -45.99 9.17 -76.52
N GLY A 43 -47.10 8.50 -76.62
CA GLY A 43 -47.83 7.86 -75.53
C GLY A 43 -47.13 6.61 -74.94
N HIS A 44 -45.94 6.20 -75.41
CA HIS A 44 -45.24 5.09 -74.91
C HIS A 44 -44.21 5.43 -73.80
N ALA A 45 -43.70 6.62 -73.73
CA ALA A 45 -42.72 7.04 -72.72
C ALA A 45 -43.33 7.16 -71.30
N ALA A 46 -44.58 7.61 -71.20
CA ALA A 46 -45.30 7.78 -69.96
C ALA A 46 -45.59 6.43 -69.25
N GLY A 47 -45.86 5.38 -70.02
CA GLY A 47 -46.10 4.03 -69.51
C GLY A 47 -44.82 3.38 -68.98
N ILE A 48 -43.69 3.61 -69.63
CA ILE A 48 -42.39 3.07 -69.19
C ILE A 48 -41.92 3.79 -67.91
N ILE A 49 -42.08 5.12 -67.79
CA ILE A 49 -41.73 5.86 -66.59
C ILE A 49 -42.60 5.44 -65.39
N ALA A 50 -43.92 5.25 -65.62
CA ALA A 50 -44.81 4.72 -64.57
C ALA A 50 -44.45 3.31 -64.12
N ALA A 51 -44.07 2.42 -65.03
CA ALA A 51 -43.62 1.07 -64.71
C ALA A 51 -42.29 1.09 -63.92
N VAL A 52 -41.31 1.93 -64.30
CA VAL A 52 -40.04 2.07 -63.59
C VAL A 52 -40.27 2.67 -62.19
N VAL A 53 -41.15 3.64 -62.03
CA VAL A 53 -41.49 4.20 -60.71
C VAL A 53 -42.13 3.14 -59.82
N VAL A 54 -43.06 2.33 -60.34
CA VAL A 54 -43.69 1.24 -59.61
C VAL A 54 -42.65 0.19 -59.20
N ILE A 55 -41.73 -0.19 -60.08
CA ILE A 55 -40.64 -1.12 -59.78
C ILE A 55 -39.71 -0.56 -58.71
N CYS A 56 -39.35 0.74 -58.78
CA CYS A 56 -38.53 1.41 -57.76
C CYS A 56 -39.26 1.47 -56.41
N VAL A 57 -40.54 1.74 -56.36
CA VAL A 57 -41.33 1.75 -55.12
C VAL A 57 -41.45 0.31 -54.53
N LEU A 58 -41.68 -0.72 -55.37
CA LEU A 58 -41.70 -2.09 -54.94
C LEU A 58 -40.31 -2.58 -54.45
N ALA A 59 -39.24 -2.19 -55.14
CA ALA A 59 -37.86 -2.46 -54.72
C ALA A 59 -37.53 -1.74 -53.41
N ALA A 60 -37.87 -0.48 -53.29
CA ALA A 60 -37.66 0.28 -52.02
C ALA A 60 -38.54 -0.30 -50.89
N GLY A 61 -39.78 -0.68 -51.16
CA GLY A 61 -40.63 -1.41 -50.20
C GLY A 61 -40.08 -2.73 -49.81
N GLY A 62 -39.55 -3.51 -50.78
CA GLY A 62 -38.87 -4.80 -50.53
C GLY A 62 -37.62 -4.63 -49.70
N ILE A 63 -36.76 -3.64 -50.01
CA ILE A 63 -35.56 -3.34 -49.22
C ILE A 63 -35.96 -2.85 -47.81
N GLY A 64 -36.99 -2.00 -47.69
CA GLY A 64 -37.52 -1.57 -46.41
C GLY A 64 -38.06 -2.74 -45.57
N LEU A 65 -38.74 -3.68 -46.18
CA LEU A 65 -39.25 -4.88 -45.52
C LEU A 65 -38.08 -5.80 -45.04
N VAL A 66 -37.09 -6.02 -45.91
CA VAL A 66 -35.87 -6.78 -45.54
C VAL A 66 -35.14 -6.15 -44.39
N MET A 67 -34.94 -4.81 -44.44
CA MET A 67 -34.30 -4.07 -43.32
C MET A 67 -35.13 -4.15 -42.03
N LEU A 68 -36.48 -4.14 -42.17
CA LEU A 68 -37.36 -4.24 -41.01
C LEU A 68 -37.35 -5.65 -40.42
N ILE A 69 -37.35 -6.71 -41.25
CA ILE A 69 -37.21 -8.10 -40.82
C ILE A 69 -35.85 -8.31 -40.16
N ASP A 70 -34.78 -7.82 -40.79
CA ASP A 70 -33.45 -7.87 -40.21
C ASP A 70 -33.39 -7.18 -38.85
N LYS A 71 -33.91 -5.97 -38.73
CA LYS A 71 -33.95 -5.19 -37.49
C LYS A 71 -34.58 -5.96 -36.31
N TYR A 72 -35.60 -6.77 -36.56
CA TYR A 72 -36.33 -7.51 -35.52
C TYR A 72 -35.99 -8.99 -35.42
N THR A 73 -35.07 -9.51 -36.25
CA THR A 73 -34.60 -10.88 -36.18
C THR A 73 -33.47 -11.00 -35.17
N PRO A 74 -33.64 -11.77 -34.05
CA PRO A 74 -32.56 -11.92 -33.07
C PRO A 74 -31.38 -12.72 -33.64
N ASN A 75 -30.17 -12.34 -33.19
CA ASN A 75 -28.97 -13.16 -33.40
C ASN A 75 -29.11 -14.48 -32.61
N LYS A 76 -28.76 -15.61 -33.25
CA LYS A 76 -28.80 -16.95 -32.66
C LYS A 76 -27.42 -17.54 -32.41
N THR A 77 -26.37 -16.81 -32.75
CA THR A 77 -24.99 -17.23 -32.49
C THR A 77 -24.74 -17.26 -31.00
N ARG A 78 -24.24 -18.40 -30.51
CA ARG A 78 -23.75 -18.54 -29.13
C ARG A 78 -22.25 -18.32 -29.11
N ILE A 79 -21.79 -17.58 -28.13
CA ILE A 79 -20.38 -17.41 -27.83
C ILE A 79 -20.00 -18.38 -26.70
N THR A 80 -18.78 -18.93 -26.76
CA THR A 80 -18.25 -19.73 -25.66
C THR A 80 -17.74 -18.83 -24.53
N PHE A 81 -17.59 -19.38 -23.34
CA PHE A 81 -16.98 -18.69 -22.21
C PHE A 81 -15.55 -18.17 -22.56
N GLU A 82 -14.74 -19.00 -23.18
CA GLU A 82 -13.37 -18.67 -23.60
C GLU A 82 -13.37 -17.53 -24.63
N ASP A 83 -14.23 -17.59 -25.65
CA ASP A 83 -14.35 -16.54 -26.66
C ASP A 83 -14.84 -15.21 -26.06
N TYR A 84 -15.75 -15.27 -25.07
CA TYR A 84 -16.20 -14.08 -24.35
C TYR A 84 -15.05 -13.37 -23.67
N TYR A 85 -14.26 -14.08 -22.86
CA TYR A 85 -13.13 -13.47 -22.15
C TYR A 85 -12.03 -13.04 -23.11
N LYS A 86 -11.77 -13.79 -24.17
CA LYS A 86 -10.81 -13.39 -25.22
C LYS A 86 -11.21 -12.09 -25.93
N GLN A 87 -12.51 -11.89 -26.20
CA GLN A 87 -13.01 -10.61 -26.75
C GLN A 87 -12.82 -9.43 -25.78
N HIS A 88 -12.76 -9.71 -24.47
CA HIS A 88 -12.49 -8.69 -23.42
C HIS A 88 -10.99 -8.56 -23.09
N GLY A 89 -10.10 -9.18 -23.87
CA GLY A 89 -8.67 -9.04 -23.73
C GLY A 89 -8.00 -10.04 -22.77
N TYR A 90 -8.74 -11.04 -22.29
CA TYR A 90 -8.22 -12.08 -21.41
C TYR A 90 -8.04 -13.39 -22.19
N ASP A 91 -6.84 -13.96 -22.16
CA ASP A 91 -6.59 -15.30 -22.68
C ASP A 91 -6.80 -16.32 -21.56
N VAL A 92 -7.93 -17.01 -21.59
CA VAL A 92 -8.27 -18.08 -20.65
C VAL A 92 -8.03 -19.46 -21.26
N ALA A 93 -7.41 -19.51 -22.44
CA ALA A 93 -6.99 -20.75 -23.08
C ALA A 93 -5.88 -21.41 -22.27
N ARG A 94 -5.98 -22.73 -22.07
CA ARG A 94 -5.04 -23.51 -21.28
C ARG A 94 -3.74 -23.73 -22.05
N GLU A 95 -2.66 -23.13 -21.61
CA GLU A 95 -1.34 -23.68 -21.86
C GLU A 95 -1.04 -24.68 -20.73
N GLN A 96 -0.72 -25.93 -21.07
CA GLN A 96 -0.18 -26.86 -20.09
C GLN A 96 1.21 -26.39 -19.73
N ASP A 97 1.39 -25.89 -18.52
CA ASP A 97 2.68 -25.37 -18.03
C ASP A 97 3.74 -26.45 -17.75
N GLY A 98 3.41 -27.71 -18.02
CA GLY A 98 4.29 -28.86 -17.80
C GLY A 98 4.35 -29.34 -16.34
N THR A 99 3.57 -28.78 -15.42
CA THR A 99 3.50 -29.25 -14.02
C THR A 99 2.86 -30.63 -13.87
N GLY A 100 2.14 -31.09 -14.89
CA GLY A 100 1.41 -32.37 -14.89
C GLY A 100 0.11 -32.35 -14.08
N GLY A 101 -0.33 -31.19 -13.61
CA GLY A 101 -1.60 -30.98 -12.91
C GLY A 101 -2.74 -30.57 -13.86
N THR A 102 -3.97 -30.57 -13.34
CA THR A 102 -5.12 -29.94 -14.00
C THR A 102 -5.13 -28.47 -13.60
N GLU A 103 -5.29 -27.58 -14.58
CA GLU A 103 -5.34 -26.14 -14.36
C GLU A 103 -6.77 -25.61 -14.39
N ALA A 104 -7.04 -24.61 -13.57
CA ALA A 104 -8.28 -23.83 -13.58
C ALA A 104 -7.93 -22.35 -13.50
N PHE A 105 -8.40 -21.55 -14.46
CA PHE A 105 -8.17 -20.11 -14.36
C PHE A 105 -9.00 -19.50 -13.21
N ILE A 106 -8.46 -18.45 -12.61
CA ILE A 106 -9.04 -17.82 -11.43
C ILE A 106 -9.91 -16.63 -11.84
N LEU A 107 -11.15 -16.63 -11.36
CA LEU A 107 -12.05 -15.48 -11.37
C LEU A 107 -12.10 -14.90 -9.95
N LEU A 108 -11.40 -13.80 -9.74
CA LEU A 108 -11.38 -13.10 -8.46
C LEU A 108 -12.51 -12.06 -8.41
N ASN A 109 -13.45 -12.24 -7.47
CA ASN A 109 -14.65 -11.40 -7.34
C ASN A 109 -15.45 -11.25 -8.65
N GLY A 110 -15.44 -12.31 -9.47
CA GLY A 110 -16.14 -12.38 -10.75
C GLY A 110 -15.37 -11.84 -11.96
N GLU A 111 -14.14 -11.40 -11.78
CA GLU A 111 -13.28 -10.89 -12.86
C GLU A 111 -12.04 -11.79 -13.04
N PRO A 112 -11.52 -12.00 -14.28
CA PRO A 112 -10.30 -12.76 -14.49
C PRO A 112 -9.10 -12.09 -13.81
N SER A 113 -8.39 -12.85 -12.94
CA SER A 113 -7.17 -12.35 -12.30
C SER A 113 -5.94 -12.40 -13.21
N GLY A 114 -5.96 -13.26 -14.22
CA GLY A 114 -4.77 -13.61 -15.00
C GLY A 114 -3.99 -14.79 -14.43
N ASP A 115 -4.38 -15.29 -13.27
CA ASP A 115 -3.73 -16.39 -12.56
C ASP A 115 -4.44 -17.72 -12.75
N MET A 116 -3.75 -18.80 -12.37
CA MET A 116 -4.24 -20.16 -12.44
C MET A 116 -4.21 -20.83 -11.07
N ALA A 117 -5.22 -21.65 -10.79
CA ALA A 117 -5.18 -22.66 -9.74
C ALA A 117 -4.76 -24.01 -10.32
N TYR A 118 -4.09 -24.83 -9.52
CA TYR A 118 -3.48 -26.09 -9.95
C TYR A 118 -3.98 -27.25 -9.10
N CYS A 119 -4.40 -28.35 -9.73
CA CYS A 119 -4.80 -29.57 -9.05
C CYS A 119 -3.70 -30.61 -9.13
N PHE A 120 -3.13 -30.99 -7.99
CA PHE A 120 -2.18 -32.09 -7.88
C PHE A 120 -2.81 -33.24 -7.10
N GLY A 121 -3.16 -34.31 -7.80
CA GLY A 121 -3.96 -35.40 -7.25
C GLY A 121 -5.44 -35.03 -7.11
N GLU A 122 -5.91 -34.84 -5.89
CA GLU A 122 -7.29 -34.43 -5.59
C GLU A 122 -7.36 -33.04 -4.94
N GLU A 123 -6.20 -32.39 -4.70
CA GLU A 123 -6.10 -31.14 -3.97
C GLU A 123 -5.78 -29.97 -4.89
N TRP A 124 -6.38 -28.81 -4.63
CA TRP A 124 -6.16 -27.57 -5.35
C TRP A 124 -5.17 -26.66 -4.64
N TYR A 125 -4.35 -25.99 -5.44
CA TYR A 125 -3.28 -25.12 -4.98
C TYR A 125 -3.33 -23.77 -5.68
N PHE A 126 -2.91 -22.73 -4.99
CA PHE A 126 -2.62 -21.43 -5.59
C PHE A 126 -1.11 -21.18 -5.60
N LYS A 127 -0.63 -20.43 -6.61
CA LYS A 127 0.75 -19.92 -6.59
C LYS A 127 0.93 -18.93 -5.45
N LYS A 128 2.12 -18.94 -4.86
CA LYS A 128 2.47 -18.03 -3.76
C LYS A 128 2.31 -16.56 -4.14
N ASP A 129 2.66 -16.18 -5.38
CA ASP A 129 2.52 -14.81 -5.87
C ASP A 129 1.06 -14.34 -5.81
N PHE A 130 0.11 -15.15 -6.31
CA PHE A 130 -1.31 -14.87 -6.18
C PHE A 130 -1.77 -14.77 -4.72
N ILE A 131 -1.26 -15.65 -3.86
CA ILE A 131 -1.59 -15.65 -2.43
C ILE A 131 -1.09 -14.36 -1.78
N ASP A 132 0.15 -13.96 -2.04
CA ASP A 132 0.75 -12.76 -1.45
C ASP A 132 0.03 -11.48 -1.89
N GLU A 133 -0.36 -11.41 -3.16
CA GLU A 133 -1.00 -10.22 -3.71
C GLU A 133 -2.49 -10.11 -3.36
N GLN A 134 -3.21 -11.24 -3.33
CA GLN A 134 -4.67 -11.22 -3.27
C GLN A 134 -5.28 -11.78 -1.99
N LEU A 135 -4.54 -12.61 -1.23
CA LEU A 135 -5.10 -13.34 -0.09
C LEU A 135 -4.36 -13.09 1.22
N ASN A 136 -3.06 -13.37 1.30
CA ASN A 136 -2.28 -13.25 2.54
C ASN A 136 -0.77 -13.24 2.28
N HIS A 137 -0.12 -12.09 2.46
CA HIS A 137 1.31 -11.86 2.22
C HIS A 137 2.25 -12.36 3.35
N ARG A 138 1.73 -13.14 4.32
CA ARG A 138 2.51 -13.61 5.48
C ARG A 138 3.19 -14.96 5.28
N PHE A 139 3.07 -15.57 4.11
CA PHE A 139 3.80 -16.79 3.76
C PHE A 139 5.21 -16.43 3.29
N TYR A 140 6.15 -16.41 4.22
CA TYR A 140 7.54 -16.07 3.96
C TYR A 140 8.32 -17.26 3.41
N LEU A 141 9.05 -17.06 2.30
CA LEU A 141 9.96 -18.07 1.75
C LEU A 141 11.30 -18.01 2.46
N ASP A 142 11.62 -19.06 3.20
CA ASP A 142 12.95 -19.30 3.73
C ASP A 142 13.78 -20.06 2.69
N ILE A 143 14.55 -19.32 1.91
CA ILE A 143 15.38 -19.88 0.84
C ILE A 143 16.50 -20.77 1.41
N ALA A 144 17.04 -20.39 2.57
CA ALA A 144 18.17 -21.09 3.18
C ALA A 144 17.80 -22.52 3.62
N ASN A 145 16.59 -22.70 4.12
CA ASN A 145 16.10 -23.99 4.64
C ASN A 145 15.13 -24.71 3.69
N ASP A 146 14.85 -24.12 2.52
CA ASP A 146 13.93 -24.66 1.51
C ASP A 146 12.54 -25.00 2.10
N GLU A 147 11.95 -24.02 2.79
CA GLU A 147 10.64 -24.15 3.44
C GLU A 147 9.87 -22.83 3.45
N LEU A 148 8.59 -22.87 3.81
CA LEU A 148 7.82 -21.67 4.10
C LEU A 148 7.69 -21.45 5.59
N ILE A 149 7.72 -20.19 5.99
CA ILE A 149 7.41 -19.75 7.35
C ILE A 149 6.13 -18.92 7.31
N TYR A 150 5.18 -19.26 8.18
CA TYR A 150 3.99 -18.46 8.43
C TYR A 150 3.93 -18.09 9.90
N THR A 151 3.81 -16.79 10.21
CA THR A 151 3.78 -16.33 11.60
C THR A 151 2.35 -16.00 12.03
N THR A 152 1.93 -16.61 13.13
CA THR A 152 0.72 -16.27 13.86
C THR A 152 1.03 -15.28 14.99
N PRO A 153 0.06 -14.70 15.68
CA PRO A 153 0.33 -13.80 16.81
C PRO A 153 1.19 -14.41 17.93
N THR A 154 1.22 -15.73 18.04
CA THR A 154 1.87 -16.41 19.17
C THR A 154 2.86 -17.51 18.79
N LYS A 155 2.92 -17.88 17.50
CA LYS A 155 3.74 -19.02 17.06
C LYS A 155 4.23 -18.87 15.64
N ILE A 156 5.39 -19.44 15.40
CA ILE A 156 5.94 -19.67 14.06
C ILE A 156 5.41 -21.00 13.55
N VAL A 157 4.91 -21.02 12.31
CA VAL A 157 4.51 -22.20 11.57
C VAL A 157 5.55 -22.45 10.48
N THR A 158 6.23 -23.60 10.53
CA THR A 158 7.24 -24.01 9.56
C THR A 158 6.66 -25.10 8.65
N ILE A 159 6.71 -24.89 7.34
CA ILE A 159 6.06 -25.70 6.32
C ILE A 159 7.13 -26.20 5.33
N PRO A 160 7.69 -27.41 5.54
CA PRO A 160 8.61 -28.01 4.58
C PRO A 160 7.90 -28.30 3.25
N PHE A 161 8.59 -28.09 2.13
CA PHE A 161 8.04 -28.42 0.82
C PHE A 161 7.83 -29.94 0.66
N ASP A 162 6.87 -30.27 -0.18
CA ASP A 162 6.49 -31.63 -0.54
C ASP A 162 6.15 -32.57 0.65
N SER A 163 5.73 -31.95 1.77
CA SER A 163 5.38 -32.63 3.00
C SER A 163 3.90 -32.45 3.36
N GLN A 164 3.31 -33.52 3.90
CA GLN A 164 2.00 -33.45 4.56
C GLN A 164 2.12 -32.94 6.02
N ALA A 165 3.33 -32.99 6.58
CA ALA A 165 3.59 -32.55 7.94
C ALA A 165 4.14 -31.11 7.93
N TYR A 166 3.72 -30.32 8.92
CA TYR A 166 4.23 -29.00 9.22
C TYR A 166 4.36 -28.83 10.74
N TYR A 167 5.05 -27.78 11.16
CA TYR A 167 5.34 -27.53 12.56
C TYR A 167 4.64 -26.25 13.02
N VAL A 168 4.08 -26.27 14.23
CA VAL A 168 3.52 -25.09 14.92
C VAL A 168 4.31 -24.92 16.23
N GLY A 169 5.34 -24.07 16.22
CA GLY A 169 6.42 -24.13 17.19
C GLY A 169 7.03 -25.52 17.18
N ASP A 170 7.16 -26.18 18.35
CA ASP A 170 7.74 -27.54 18.47
C ASP A 170 6.74 -28.68 18.16
N LYS A 171 5.49 -28.35 17.82
CA LYS A 171 4.44 -29.36 17.63
C LYS A 171 4.27 -29.72 16.18
N VAL A 172 4.42 -31.01 15.84
CA VAL A 172 4.10 -31.52 14.51
C VAL A 172 2.59 -31.57 14.32
N LYS A 173 2.13 -31.08 13.17
CA LYS A 173 0.79 -31.21 12.60
C LYS A 173 0.87 -31.97 11.29
N LYS A 174 -0.23 -32.56 10.86
CA LYS A 174 -0.29 -33.33 9.61
C LYS A 174 -1.64 -33.16 8.95
N GLU A 175 -1.61 -32.90 7.65
CA GLU A 175 -2.79 -32.89 6.78
C GLU A 175 -2.87 -34.20 5.95
N HIS A 176 -3.98 -34.40 5.26
CA HIS A 176 -4.15 -35.52 4.34
C HIS A 176 -3.61 -35.22 2.94
N TYR A 177 -3.20 -33.98 2.69
CA TYR A 177 -2.58 -33.48 1.46
C TYR A 177 -1.18 -32.90 1.73
N VAL A 178 -0.41 -32.68 0.68
CA VAL A 178 0.87 -31.93 0.74
C VAL A 178 0.56 -30.47 0.93
N VAL A 179 1.07 -29.84 2.01
CA VAL A 179 0.71 -28.47 2.38
C VAL A 179 1.24 -27.44 1.39
N ALA A 180 2.52 -27.57 1.02
CA ALA A 180 3.15 -26.70 0.03
C ALA A 180 4.06 -27.50 -0.90
N ARG A 181 4.14 -27.09 -2.17
CA ARG A 181 4.99 -27.71 -3.18
C ARG A 181 5.91 -26.68 -3.79
N ARG A 182 7.10 -27.14 -4.18
CA ARG A 182 8.03 -26.34 -4.97
C ARG A 182 8.27 -27.05 -6.31
N ILE A 183 7.94 -26.41 -7.42
CA ILE A 183 8.11 -26.93 -8.77
C ILE A 183 8.92 -25.93 -9.58
N GLY A 184 10.22 -26.20 -9.75
CA GLY A 184 11.15 -25.22 -10.31
C GLY A 184 11.31 -24.02 -9.37
N GLU A 185 11.02 -22.83 -9.86
CA GLU A 185 11.01 -21.59 -9.08
C GLU A 185 9.65 -21.27 -8.45
N ASP A 186 8.59 -21.90 -8.95
CA ASP A 186 7.22 -21.67 -8.49
C ASP A 186 6.91 -22.41 -7.18
N ILE A 187 6.16 -21.74 -6.32
CA ILE A 187 5.67 -22.27 -5.05
C ILE A 187 4.15 -22.31 -5.07
N TYR A 188 3.61 -23.45 -4.65
CA TYR A 188 2.18 -23.73 -4.62
C TYR A 188 1.77 -24.11 -3.20
N ILE A 189 0.72 -23.48 -2.67
CA ILE A 189 0.17 -23.77 -1.33
C ILE A 189 -1.26 -24.26 -1.49
N ALA A 190 -1.62 -25.32 -0.75
CA ALA A 190 -2.94 -25.93 -0.79
C ALA A 190 -4.04 -24.92 -0.41
N ALA A 191 -5.09 -24.84 -1.22
CA ALA A 191 -6.18 -23.87 -1.04
C ALA A 191 -6.87 -24.03 0.32
N ASP A 192 -7.10 -25.26 0.78
CA ASP A 192 -7.69 -25.52 2.09
C ASP A 192 -6.78 -25.07 3.25
N PHE A 193 -5.46 -25.18 3.09
CA PHE A 193 -4.52 -24.68 4.09
C PHE A 193 -4.54 -23.15 4.19
N ILE A 194 -4.68 -22.46 3.05
CA ILE A 194 -4.78 -21.01 2.98
C ILE A 194 -6.12 -20.54 3.56
N LYS A 195 -7.22 -21.23 3.27
CA LYS A 195 -8.57 -20.91 3.75
C LYS A 195 -8.69 -20.80 5.27
N GLU A 196 -7.86 -21.54 6.01
CA GLU A 196 -7.77 -21.41 7.47
C GLU A 196 -7.01 -20.14 7.92
N ARG A 197 -6.33 -19.43 7.00
CA ARG A 197 -5.36 -18.35 7.29
C ARG A 197 -5.62 -17.06 6.53
N ALA A 198 -6.62 -17.05 5.65
CA ALA A 198 -7.02 -15.88 4.86
C ALA A 198 -8.54 -15.81 4.72
N ASP A 199 -9.04 -14.59 4.59
CA ASP A 199 -10.47 -14.33 4.42
C ASP A 199 -10.87 -14.43 2.95
N PHE A 200 -11.18 -15.63 2.49
CA PHE A 200 -11.69 -15.87 1.15
C PHE A 200 -12.55 -17.14 1.08
N LEU A 201 -13.42 -17.18 0.09
CA LEU A 201 -14.14 -18.38 -0.33
C LEU A 201 -13.64 -18.79 -1.70
N TYR A 202 -13.65 -20.09 -1.99
CA TYR A 202 -13.42 -20.56 -3.32
C TYR A 202 -14.38 -21.66 -3.73
N GLU A 203 -14.70 -21.74 -5.02
CA GLU A 203 -15.56 -22.74 -5.62
C GLU A 203 -15.00 -23.16 -6.97
N LEU A 204 -14.89 -24.48 -7.20
CA LEU A 204 -14.45 -25.02 -8.48
C LEU A 204 -15.65 -25.23 -9.41
N ARG A 205 -15.51 -24.78 -10.65
CA ARG A 205 -16.37 -25.08 -11.80
C ARG A 205 -15.57 -25.88 -12.83
N THR A 206 -16.19 -26.85 -13.50
CA THR A 206 -15.46 -27.86 -14.29
C THR A 206 -15.62 -27.76 -15.80
N GLU A 207 -16.57 -26.98 -16.31
CA GLU A 207 -16.85 -26.90 -17.75
C GLU A 207 -16.92 -25.42 -18.23
N PRO A 208 -15.79 -24.81 -18.59
CA PRO A 208 -14.38 -25.21 -18.41
C PRO A 208 -13.93 -25.13 -16.95
N TYR A 209 -12.77 -25.74 -16.63
CA TYR A 209 -12.20 -25.62 -15.28
C TYR A 209 -11.87 -24.16 -14.94
N ARG A 210 -12.51 -23.65 -13.89
CA ARG A 210 -12.28 -22.32 -13.33
C ARG A 210 -12.48 -22.31 -11.83
N MET A 211 -11.70 -21.50 -11.14
CA MET A 211 -11.77 -21.31 -9.71
C MET A 211 -12.40 -19.94 -9.41
N LEU A 212 -13.60 -19.94 -8.85
CA LEU A 212 -14.23 -18.72 -8.38
C LEU A 212 -13.64 -18.41 -7.00
N VAL A 213 -12.96 -17.28 -6.87
CA VAL A 213 -12.37 -16.80 -5.61
C VAL A 213 -13.08 -15.51 -5.20
N THR A 214 -13.63 -15.50 -3.97
CA THR A 214 -14.36 -14.37 -3.43
C THR A 214 -13.66 -13.86 -2.19
N THR A 215 -13.22 -12.59 -2.22
CA THR A 215 -12.60 -11.84 -1.12
C THR A 215 -13.44 -10.65 -0.69
N GLU A 216 -14.45 -10.26 -1.49
CA GLU A 216 -15.37 -9.19 -1.21
C GLU A 216 -16.74 -9.76 -0.84
N TYR A 217 -17.28 -9.34 0.29
CA TYR A 217 -18.54 -9.83 0.82
C TYR A 217 -19.58 -8.72 0.87
N GLY A 218 -20.85 -9.11 0.84
CA GLY A 218 -21.94 -8.15 0.88
C GLY A 218 -23.25 -8.71 0.37
N SER A 219 -24.22 -7.82 0.18
CA SER A 219 -25.54 -8.16 -0.32
C SER A 219 -25.68 -7.78 -1.78
N SER A 220 -26.08 -8.73 -2.59
CA SER A 220 -26.35 -8.58 -4.04
C SER A 220 -27.80 -8.89 -4.34
N GLU A 221 -28.42 -8.15 -5.27
CA GLU A 221 -29.71 -8.50 -5.82
C GLU A 221 -29.59 -9.67 -6.80
N TYR A 222 -30.41 -10.68 -6.62
CA TYR A 222 -30.57 -11.80 -7.55
C TYR A 222 -31.96 -11.76 -8.16
N VAL A 223 -32.07 -12.20 -9.41
CA VAL A 223 -33.36 -12.28 -10.10
C VAL A 223 -33.61 -13.69 -10.64
N HIS A 224 -34.85 -14.09 -10.58
CA HIS A 224 -35.34 -15.25 -11.32
C HIS A 224 -35.38 -14.95 -12.82
N ILE A 225 -35.03 -15.91 -13.65
CA ILE A 225 -35.26 -15.82 -15.08
C ILE A 225 -36.63 -16.44 -15.38
N SER A 226 -37.56 -15.65 -15.93
CA SER A 226 -38.90 -16.16 -16.30
C SER A 226 -38.88 -16.76 -17.69
N ASN A 227 -39.35 -17.98 -17.84
CA ASN A 227 -39.27 -18.75 -19.07
C ASN A 227 -37.82 -18.94 -19.56
N GLU A 228 -37.60 -19.29 -20.82
CA GLU A 228 -36.26 -19.36 -21.40
C GLU A 228 -35.74 -17.97 -21.72
N GLY A 229 -35.16 -17.31 -20.72
CA GLY A 229 -34.52 -15.98 -20.86
C GLY A 229 -33.16 -16.07 -21.54
N THR A 230 -32.93 -15.20 -22.54
CA THR A 230 -31.66 -15.15 -23.28
C THR A 230 -30.78 -14.02 -22.86
N VAL A 231 -29.61 -14.32 -22.25
CA VAL A 231 -28.57 -13.34 -21.91
C VAL A 231 -27.61 -13.20 -23.09
N ARG A 232 -27.28 -11.95 -23.43
CA ARG A 232 -26.47 -11.56 -24.59
C ARG A 232 -25.25 -10.75 -24.17
N THR A 233 -24.26 -10.66 -25.08
CA THR A 233 -23.04 -9.88 -24.86
C THR A 233 -23.28 -8.38 -24.73
N GLY A 234 -24.41 -7.86 -25.21
CA GLY A 234 -24.79 -6.46 -25.15
C GLY A 234 -26.30 -6.26 -25.09
N ALA A 235 -26.73 -5.02 -24.87
CA ALA A 235 -28.13 -4.63 -24.71
C ALA A 235 -28.90 -4.57 -26.06
N SER A 236 -28.70 -5.57 -26.94
CA SER A 236 -29.37 -5.68 -28.24
C SER A 236 -29.70 -7.14 -28.59
N ILE A 237 -30.83 -7.34 -29.28
CA ILE A 237 -31.17 -8.64 -29.86
C ILE A 237 -30.20 -9.10 -30.96
N LYS A 238 -29.32 -8.20 -31.43
CA LYS A 238 -28.28 -8.49 -32.44
C LYS A 238 -26.99 -9.03 -31.82
N ASP A 239 -26.80 -8.86 -30.53
CA ASP A 239 -25.61 -9.32 -29.84
C ASP A 239 -25.66 -10.85 -29.65
N GLU A 240 -24.50 -11.45 -29.52
CA GLU A 240 -24.36 -12.91 -29.38
C GLU A 240 -24.96 -13.40 -28.05
N ILE A 241 -25.33 -14.66 -28.02
CA ILE A 241 -25.93 -15.30 -26.84
C ILE A 241 -24.81 -15.84 -25.95
N LEU A 242 -24.74 -15.35 -24.72
CA LEU A 242 -23.85 -15.81 -23.66
C LEU A 242 -24.41 -17.02 -22.94
N ALA A 243 -25.66 -16.90 -22.48
CA ALA A 243 -26.28 -17.90 -21.66
C ALA A 243 -27.81 -17.96 -21.94
N ILE A 244 -28.43 -19.06 -21.61
CA ILE A 244 -29.89 -19.21 -21.56
C ILE A 244 -30.23 -19.69 -20.16
N GLY A 245 -31.06 -18.94 -19.46
CA GLY A 245 -31.62 -19.31 -18.16
C GLY A 245 -33.04 -19.84 -18.33
N ASP A 246 -33.46 -20.62 -17.38
CA ASP A 246 -34.81 -21.14 -17.22
C ASP A 246 -35.44 -20.73 -15.89
N ASP A 247 -36.62 -21.22 -15.56
CA ASP A 247 -37.33 -20.85 -14.33
C ASP A 247 -36.60 -21.26 -13.04
N ASP A 248 -35.62 -22.16 -13.10
CA ASP A 248 -34.78 -22.56 -11.96
C ASP A 248 -33.48 -21.73 -11.88
N THR A 249 -33.25 -20.82 -12.84
CA THR A 249 -32.05 -20.02 -12.94
C THR A 249 -32.15 -18.73 -12.14
N HIS A 250 -31.14 -18.47 -11.32
CA HIS A 250 -31.04 -17.29 -10.45
C HIS A 250 -29.68 -16.59 -10.63
N TRP A 251 -29.68 -15.42 -11.24
CA TRP A 251 -28.44 -14.68 -11.50
C TRP A 251 -28.39 -13.33 -10.79
N ALA A 252 -27.17 -12.88 -10.46
CA ALA A 252 -26.96 -11.61 -9.83
C ALA A 252 -27.26 -10.45 -10.80
N LYS A 253 -27.94 -9.42 -10.30
CA LYS A 253 -28.25 -8.20 -11.06
C LYS A 253 -27.14 -7.19 -10.87
N ALA A 254 -26.48 -6.77 -11.97
CA ALA A 254 -25.38 -5.81 -11.96
C ALA A 254 -25.83 -4.38 -12.31
N GLY A 255 -26.83 -4.22 -13.18
CA GLY A 255 -27.27 -2.90 -13.60
C GLY A 255 -28.50 -2.90 -14.52
N THR A 256 -28.80 -1.76 -15.12
CA THR A 256 -29.89 -1.61 -16.10
C THR A 256 -29.48 -0.66 -17.22
N GLN A 257 -29.86 -0.99 -18.46
CA GLN A 257 -29.64 -0.16 -19.65
C GLN A 257 -30.91 -0.13 -20.52
N GLY A 258 -31.74 0.89 -20.36
CA GLY A 258 -33.03 0.97 -21.04
C GLY A 258 -33.96 -0.19 -20.69
N ASP A 259 -34.40 -0.97 -21.72
CA ASP A 259 -35.25 -2.15 -21.54
C ASP A 259 -34.47 -3.44 -21.20
N TRP A 260 -33.18 -3.32 -20.91
CA TRP A 260 -32.28 -4.42 -20.62
C TRP A 260 -31.74 -4.32 -19.20
N THR A 261 -31.61 -5.48 -18.54
CA THR A 261 -30.95 -5.64 -17.25
C THR A 261 -29.63 -6.36 -17.46
N GLU A 262 -28.57 -5.83 -16.89
CA GLU A 262 -27.26 -6.49 -16.82
C GLU A 262 -27.28 -7.50 -15.69
N LEU A 263 -26.84 -8.71 -16.00
CA LEU A 263 -26.73 -9.85 -15.09
C LEU A 263 -25.31 -10.38 -15.05
N ILE A 264 -24.94 -10.98 -13.93
CA ILE A 264 -23.76 -11.84 -13.79
C ILE A 264 -24.27 -13.28 -13.70
N THR A 265 -23.88 -14.10 -14.66
CA THR A 265 -24.28 -15.51 -14.71
C THR A 265 -23.49 -16.37 -13.72
N ASP A 266 -23.88 -17.63 -13.54
CA ASP A 266 -23.12 -18.60 -12.73
C ASP A 266 -21.68 -18.83 -13.25
N ASP A 267 -21.45 -18.51 -14.52
CA ASP A 267 -20.13 -18.56 -15.15
C ASP A 267 -19.30 -17.30 -14.92
N SER A 268 -19.81 -16.37 -14.09
CA SER A 268 -19.22 -15.06 -13.82
C SER A 268 -19.07 -14.17 -15.05
N VAL A 269 -19.78 -14.45 -16.14
CA VAL A 269 -19.84 -13.57 -17.31
C VAL A 269 -20.94 -12.53 -17.14
N ARG A 270 -20.64 -11.30 -17.56
CA ARG A 270 -21.59 -10.20 -17.58
C ARG A 270 -22.33 -10.16 -18.90
N GLY A 271 -23.65 -10.05 -18.86
CA GLY A 271 -24.46 -9.97 -20.05
C GLY A 271 -25.81 -9.31 -19.81
N TYR A 272 -26.55 -9.11 -20.88
CA TYR A 272 -27.80 -8.35 -20.88
C TYR A 272 -28.99 -9.24 -21.24
N ILE A 273 -30.05 -9.13 -20.45
CA ILE A 273 -31.34 -9.77 -20.69
C ILE A 273 -32.43 -8.70 -20.80
N ARG A 274 -33.48 -8.98 -21.55
CA ARG A 274 -34.67 -8.11 -21.54
C ARG A 274 -35.28 -8.07 -20.13
N THR A 275 -35.45 -6.87 -19.55
CA THR A 275 -36.03 -6.71 -18.22
C THR A 275 -37.38 -7.41 -18.05
N LYS A 276 -38.17 -7.49 -19.12
CA LYS A 276 -39.46 -8.20 -19.12
C LYS A 276 -39.37 -9.75 -19.02
N GLU A 277 -38.18 -10.30 -19.18
CA GLU A 277 -37.88 -11.76 -19.06
C GLU A 277 -37.41 -12.11 -17.64
N LEU A 278 -37.38 -11.12 -16.74
CA LEU A 278 -37.05 -11.30 -15.34
C LEU A 278 -38.30 -11.55 -14.49
N GLY A 279 -38.16 -12.40 -13.50
CA GLY A 279 -39.14 -12.68 -12.47
C GLY A 279 -38.92 -11.88 -11.18
N GLU A 280 -39.15 -12.52 -10.06
CA GLU A 280 -38.97 -11.90 -8.74
C GLU A 280 -37.49 -11.64 -8.42
N THR A 281 -37.25 -10.51 -7.75
CA THR A 281 -35.93 -10.13 -7.25
C THR A 281 -35.85 -10.42 -5.75
N TYR A 282 -34.73 -10.95 -5.29
CA TYR A 282 -34.43 -11.18 -3.88
C TYR A 282 -32.98 -10.87 -3.56
N THR A 283 -32.65 -10.73 -2.29
CA THR A 283 -31.28 -10.39 -1.86
C THR A 283 -30.57 -11.65 -1.38
N VAL A 284 -29.36 -11.86 -1.86
CA VAL A 284 -28.41 -12.85 -1.35
C VAL A 284 -27.28 -12.12 -0.64
N THR A 285 -26.97 -12.53 0.58
CA THR A 285 -25.82 -12.02 1.32
C THR A 285 -24.73 -13.07 1.37
N THR A 286 -23.59 -12.74 0.80
CA THR A 286 -22.37 -13.55 0.91
C THR A 286 -21.58 -13.11 2.12
N SER A 287 -21.15 -14.05 2.94
CA SER A 287 -20.29 -13.82 4.11
C SER A 287 -19.34 -14.99 4.29
N ASN A 288 -18.23 -14.75 4.99
CA ASN A 288 -17.31 -15.80 5.41
C ASN A 288 -17.27 -15.86 6.94
N ASP A 289 -17.07 -17.04 7.49
CA ASP A 289 -16.92 -17.28 8.93
C ASP A 289 -15.44 -17.15 9.39
N TYR A 290 -14.53 -16.72 8.51
CA TYR A 290 -13.13 -16.54 8.85
C TYR A 290 -12.96 -15.54 10.00
N GLN A 291 -12.11 -15.93 10.96
CA GLN A 291 -11.76 -15.08 12.08
C GLN A 291 -10.27 -14.70 11.95
N ALA A 292 -10.01 -13.45 11.60
CA ALA A 292 -8.65 -12.94 11.53
C ALA A 292 -7.95 -13.12 12.89
N PRO A 293 -6.68 -13.56 12.89
CA PRO A 293 -5.92 -13.67 14.13
C PRO A 293 -5.74 -12.30 14.78
N ILE A 294 -5.98 -12.23 16.09
CA ILE A 294 -5.84 -10.99 16.86
C ILE A 294 -4.40 -10.89 17.38
N TYR A 295 -3.67 -9.88 16.91
CA TYR A 295 -2.39 -9.49 17.46
C TYR A 295 -2.61 -8.61 18.68
N THR A 296 -2.38 -9.16 19.87
CA THR A 296 -2.47 -8.38 21.12
C THR A 296 -1.24 -7.47 21.20
N SER A 297 -1.45 -6.19 21.54
CA SER A 297 -0.35 -5.28 21.84
C SER A 297 -0.24 -5.05 23.34
N ILE A 298 0.97 -4.77 23.80
CA ILE A 298 1.27 -4.40 25.19
C ILE A 298 1.06 -2.90 25.32
N SER A 299 -0.19 -2.45 25.29
CA SER A 299 -0.53 -1.03 25.37
C SER A 299 -0.41 -0.50 26.79
N ARG A 300 0.11 0.71 26.94
CA ARG A 300 0.15 1.44 28.20
C ARG A 300 -1.16 2.21 28.41
N LYS A 301 -1.53 2.42 29.67
CA LYS A 301 -2.74 3.19 30.03
C LYS A 301 -2.54 4.70 29.88
N TYR A 302 -1.30 5.14 29.76
CA TYR A 302 -0.87 6.52 29.55
C TYR A 302 -0.33 6.67 28.13
N LYS A 303 -0.29 7.89 27.63
CA LYS A 303 0.40 8.19 26.40
C LYS A 303 1.91 8.11 26.59
N ILE A 304 2.60 7.61 25.61
CA ILE A 304 4.05 7.53 25.64
C ILE A 304 4.64 8.92 25.54
N ASN A 305 5.60 9.21 26.41
CA ASN A 305 6.51 10.34 26.34
C ASN A 305 7.93 9.77 26.48
N MET A 306 8.49 9.37 25.35
CA MET A 306 9.80 8.72 25.27
C MET A 306 10.87 9.75 24.93
N VAL A 307 12.07 9.54 25.46
CA VAL A 307 13.25 10.28 25.01
C VAL A 307 14.37 9.34 24.65
N TRP A 308 15.05 9.63 23.55
CA TRP A 308 16.32 8.99 23.25
C TRP A 308 17.44 9.68 24.01
N HIS A 309 18.24 8.89 24.72
CA HIS A 309 19.51 9.31 25.31
C HIS A 309 20.65 8.87 24.40
N ALA A 310 21.28 9.82 23.72
CA ALA A 310 22.39 9.55 22.81
C ALA A 310 23.64 9.13 23.61
N VAL A 311 24.03 7.85 23.49
CA VAL A 311 25.19 7.24 24.14
C VAL A 311 26.15 6.81 23.04
N TYR A 312 27.32 7.44 22.99
CA TYR A 312 28.37 7.16 22.01
C TYR A 312 29.54 6.38 22.61
N ASP A 313 29.70 6.46 23.94
CA ASP A 313 30.64 5.64 24.71
C ASP A 313 30.10 5.39 26.13
N MET A 314 30.79 4.53 26.89
CA MET A 314 30.37 4.14 28.25
C MET A 314 30.24 5.31 29.24
N ASN A 315 31.01 6.41 29.05
CA ASN A 315 30.96 7.56 29.96
C ASN A 315 29.71 8.43 29.72
N ASP A 316 29.11 8.33 28.54
CA ASP A 316 27.88 9.07 28.23
C ASP A 316 26.71 8.62 29.11
N ASN A 317 26.73 7.37 29.57
CA ASN A 317 25.71 6.85 30.49
C ASN A 317 25.57 7.69 31.76
N ASP A 318 26.68 8.24 32.29
CA ASP A 318 26.65 9.02 33.52
C ASP A 318 25.91 10.37 33.37
N LYS A 319 25.71 10.85 32.13
CA LYS A 319 24.98 12.12 31.87
C LYS A 319 23.50 11.99 32.22
N ILE A 320 22.92 10.78 32.21
CA ILE A 320 21.50 10.57 32.47
C ILE A 320 21.06 11.14 33.83
N TYR A 321 21.92 11.01 34.85
CA TYR A 321 21.60 11.44 36.23
C TYR A 321 21.26 12.94 36.36
N GLY A 322 21.90 13.78 35.55
CA GLY A 322 21.60 15.23 35.53
C GLY A 322 20.51 15.61 34.51
N LEU A 323 20.49 14.92 33.38
CA LEU A 323 19.56 15.25 32.29
C LEU A 323 18.09 14.95 32.66
N LEU A 324 17.80 13.84 33.36
CA LEU A 324 16.45 13.49 33.77
C LEU A 324 15.86 14.42 34.83
N ASP A 325 16.68 15.09 35.64
CA ASP A 325 16.23 16.04 36.67
C ASP A 325 15.53 17.26 36.04
N GLU A 326 15.88 17.61 34.80
CA GLU A 326 15.28 18.72 34.05
C GLU A 326 14.01 18.34 33.27
N THR A 327 13.63 17.05 33.26
CA THR A 327 12.49 16.55 32.48
C THR A 327 11.18 16.55 33.28
N GLN A 328 10.06 16.72 32.57
CA GLN A 328 8.73 16.56 33.13
C GLN A 328 7.86 15.65 32.26
N GLY A 329 7.19 14.69 32.88
CA GLY A 329 6.23 13.81 32.19
C GLY A 329 6.86 12.73 31.32
N VAL A 330 8.19 12.65 31.21
CA VAL A 330 8.90 11.54 30.55
C VAL A 330 8.59 10.26 31.30
N ASN A 331 8.13 9.25 30.56
CA ASN A 331 7.78 7.94 31.13
C ASN A 331 8.58 6.77 30.51
N VAL A 332 9.28 7.00 29.39
CA VAL A 332 10.16 6.02 28.76
C VAL A 332 11.51 6.66 28.41
N VAL A 333 12.60 5.98 28.73
CA VAL A 333 13.96 6.35 28.30
C VAL A 333 14.49 5.27 27.35
N SER A 334 14.99 5.69 26.20
CA SER A 334 15.57 4.81 25.18
C SER A 334 17.06 5.19 24.96
N PRO A 335 18.00 4.58 25.68
CA PRO A 335 19.41 4.80 25.42
C PRO A 335 19.85 4.13 24.12
N THR A 336 20.72 4.76 23.33
CA THR A 336 21.26 4.25 22.07
C THR A 336 22.39 3.24 22.33
N TRP A 337 22.05 2.11 22.95
CA TRP A 337 23.04 1.20 23.50
C TRP A 337 23.55 0.14 22.58
N TYR A 338 22.71 -0.32 21.64
CA TYR A 338 23.05 -1.50 20.85
C TYR A 338 23.25 -1.13 19.38
N GLN A 339 24.39 -1.56 18.85
CA GLN A 339 24.75 -1.36 17.45
C GLN A 339 25.13 -2.69 16.84
N LEU A 340 24.39 -3.12 15.81
CA LEU A 340 24.71 -4.33 15.06
C LEU A 340 26.13 -4.23 14.47
N SER A 341 26.89 -5.31 14.50
CA SER A 341 28.30 -5.34 14.09
C SER A 341 28.65 -6.35 13.01
N ASP A 342 27.79 -7.34 12.77
CA ASP A 342 28.00 -8.36 11.75
C ASP A 342 26.72 -9.09 11.34
N SER A 343 26.81 -9.89 10.27
CA SER A 343 25.70 -10.70 9.73
C SER A 343 25.32 -11.91 10.58
N SER A 344 26.06 -12.21 11.65
CA SER A 344 25.87 -13.40 12.50
C SER A 344 25.25 -13.07 13.85
N ALA A 345 24.53 -11.95 13.92
CA ALA A 345 23.93 -11.44 15.15
C ALA A 345 24.89 -10.84 16.17
N GLY A 346 26.09 -10.46 15.76
CA GLY A 346 27.02 -9.69 16.60
C GLY A 346 26.55 -8.25 16.81
N PHE A 347 26.84 -7.70 17.98
CA PHE A 347 26.52 -6.32 18.31
C PHE A 347 27.51 -5.73 19.34
N ASN A 348 27.66 -4.44 19.32
CA ASN A 348 28.31 -3.68 20.39
C ASN A 348 27.26 -3.21 21.39
N SER A 349 27.63 -3.14 22.67
CA SER A 349 26.72 -2.72 23.75
C SER A 349 27.37 -1.73 24.69
N PHE A 350 26.60 -0.71 25.10
CA PHE A 350 26.92 0.23 26.17
C PHE A 350 26.03 0.03 27.40
N ALA A 351 25.32 -1.08 27.50
CA ALA A 351 24.38 -1.37 28.59
C ALA A 351 25.05 -1.42 29.96
N GLN A 352 24.40 -0.85 30.97
CA GLN A 352 24.82 -0.81 32.35
C GLN A 352 23.66 -1.07 33.30
N GLN A 353 23.81 -1.96 34.27
CA GLN A 353 22.77 -2.29 35.23
C GLN A 353 22.41 -1.10 36.13
N GLU A 354 23.42 -0.34 36.57
CA GLU A 354 23.21 0.85 37.42
C GLU A 354 22.33 1.90 36.75
N TYR A 355 22.44 2.04 35.44
CA TYR A 355 21.57 2.94 34.66
C TYR A 355 20.12 2.41 34.65
N VAL A 356 19.91 1.12 34.40
CA VAL A 356 18.58 0.50 34.43
C VAL A 356 17.92 0.65 35.79
N ASP A 357 18.67 0.34 36.85
CA ASP A 357 18.19 0.46 38.23
C ASP A 357 17.75 1.90 38.53
N TYR A 358 18.56 2.90 38.12
CA TYR A 358 18.23 4.30 38.29
C TYR A 358 16.94 4.69 37.54
N ILE A 359 16.78 4.28 36.27
CA ILE A 359 15.56 4.57 35.52
C ILE A 359 14.34 4.01 36.24
N HIS A 360 14.41 2.76 36.69
CA HIS A 360 13.34 2.11 37.44
C HIS A 360 13.04 2.78 38.80
N GLU A 361 14.08 3.23 39.52
CA GLU A 361 13.92 4.01 40.77
C GLU A 361 13.17 5.32 40.56
N THR A 362 13.29 5.91 39.35
CA THR A 362 12.52 7.13 38.97
C THR A 362 11.07 6.83 38.56
N GLY A 363 10.69 5.55 38.49
CA GLY A 363 9.37 5.09 38.06
C GLY A 363 9.14 5.18 36.54
N ARG A 364 10.20 5.24 35.74
CA ARG A 364 10.16 5.23 34.28
C ARG A 364 10.48 3.85 33.72
N GLU A 365 10.08 3.62 32.48
CA GLU A 365 10.44 2.43 31.70
C GLU A 365 11.72 2.66 30.90
N ILE A 366 12.43 1.56 30.60
CA ILE A 366 13.62 1.59 29.76
C ILE A 366 13.43 0.68 28.54
N TRP A 367 13.51 1.28 27.33
CA TRP A 367 13.41 0.58 26.03
C TRP A 367 14.68 0.84 25.22
N PRO A 368 15.78 0.10 25.45
CA PRO A 368 17.04 0.37 24.76
C PRO A 368 16.91 0.27 23.26
N LEU A 369 17.57 1.18 22.54
CA LEU A 369 17.60 1.26 21.10
C LEU A 369 18.64 0.32 20.52
N TRP A 370 18.23 -0.41 19.48
CA TRP A 370 19.05 -1.22 18.60
C TRP A 370 19.14 -0.56 17.24
N SER A 371 20.35 -0.30 16.75
CA SER A 371 20.61 0.38 15.47
C SER A 371 21.46 -0.47 14.52
N ASP A 372 21.34 -0.16 13.24
CA ASP A 372 22.07 -0.78 12.12
C ASP A 372 23.07 0.17 11.45
N PHE A 373 23.40 1.31 12.07
CA PHE A 373 24.24 2.38 11.46
C PHE A 373 25.61 1.92 11.00
N THR A 374 26.12 0.81 11.53
CA THR A 374 27.41 0.21 11.15
C THR A 374 27.29 -0.82 10.04
N SER A 375 26.06 -1.19 9.63
CA SER A 375 25.78 -2.32 8.74
C SER A 375 26.30 -2.13 7.31
N VAL A 376 26.36 -0.91 6.83
CA VAL A 376 26.55 -0.61 5.39
C VAL A 376 27.92 0.01 5.11
N SER A 377 28.89 -0.08 6.02
CA SER A 377 30.23 0.34 5.65
C SER A 377 30.89 -0.74 4.79
N GLU A 378 31.30 -0.39 3.57
CA GLU A 378 32.17 -1.23 2.72
C GLU A 378 33.42 -1.74 3.47
N GLU A 379 33.77 -1.06 4.56
CA GLU A 379 34.89 -1.40 5.44
C GLU A 379 34.60 -2.61 6.35
N ASN A 380 33.34 -2.87 6.76
CA ASN A 380 32.99 -3.92 7.71
C ASN A 380 32.56 -5.23 7.06
N GLY A 381 32.23 -5.21 5.77
CA GLY A 381 32.01 -6.43 4.97
C GLY A 381 30.81 -7.27 5.33
N TRP A 382 29.77 -6.72 6.03
CA TRP A 382 28.57 -7.45 6.38
C TRP A 382 27.31 -6.85 5.76
N SER A 383 26.28 -7.67 5.63
CA SER A 383 25.05 -7.38 4.93
C SER A 383 23.84 -7.70 5.79
N GLU A 384 22.88 -6.80 5.85
CA GLU A 384 21.58 -7.02 6.48
C GLU A 384 20.80 -8.16 5.82
N TYR A 385 21.01 -8.41 4.53
CA TYR A 385 20.43 -9.55 3.84
C TYR A 385 20.81 -10.86 4.56
N GLU A 386 22.10 -11.09 4.82
CA GLU A 386 22.55 -12.30 5.51
C GLU A 386 22.00 -12.39 6.94
N LEU A 387 21.83 -11.24 7.59
CA LEU A 387 21.31 -11.20 8.96
C LEU A 387 19.81 -11.56 9.01
N PHE A 388 18.99 -10.99 8.12
CA PHE A 388 17.55 -11.15 8.18
C PHE A 388 17.00 -12.28 7.31
N ALA A 389 17.61 -12.57 6.15
CA ALA A 389 17.17 -13.62 5.25
C ALA A 389 17.56 -15.02 5.73
N VAL A 390 18.73 -15.17 6.40
CA VAL A 390 19.18 -16.45 6.95
C VAL A 390 18.51 -16.68 8.29
N THR A 391 17.66 -17.69 8.37
CA THR A 391 16.82 -17.96 9.55
C THR A 391 17.63 -18.19 10.83
N GLU A 392 18.78 -18.86 10.75
CA GLU A 392 19.66 -19.08 11.90
C GLU A 392 20.20 -17.76 12.45
N ASN A 393 20.65 -16.84 11.59
CA ASN A 393 21.18 -15.53 12.00
C ASN A 393 20.06 -14.66 12.60
N ARG A 394 18.90 -14.64 11.94
CA ARG A 394 17.72 -13.91 12.42
C ARG A 394 17.27 -14.38 13.79
N ARG A 395 17.19 -15.70 14.01
CA ARG A 395 16.84 -16.30 15.31
C ARG A 395 17.92 -16.08 16.36
N ALA A 396 19.20 -16.09 15.97
CA ALA A 396 20.30 -15.77 16.87
C ALA A 396 20.22 -14.33 17.36
N LEU A 397 19.92 -13.37 16.48
CA LEU A 397 19.72 -11.97 16.86
C LEU A 397 18.55 -11.82 17.83
N ILE A 398 17.39 -12.41 17.53
CA ILE A 398 16.22 -12.38 18.42
C ILE A 398 16.56 -12.99 19.78
N ALA A 399 17.25 -14.13 19.81
CA ALA A 399 17.66 -14.76 21.05
C ALA A 399 18.63 -13.88 21.85
N ALA A 400 19.56 -13.19 21.18
CA ALA A 400 20.48 -12.26 21.81
C ALA A 400 19.73 -11.05 22.41
N MET A 401 18.81 -10.43 21.67
CA MET A 401 17.96 -9.34 22.18
C MET A 401 17.17 -9.77 23.43
N MET A 402 16.54 -10.95 23.38
CA MET A 402 15.76 -11.47 24.51
C MET A 402 16.64 -11.86 25.70
N ASN A 403 17.92 -12.23 25.47
CA ASN A 403 18.88 -12.43 26.54
C ASN A 403 19.25 -11.12 27.25
N GLU A 404 19.43 -10.02 26.48
CA GLU A 404 19.68 -8.70 27.06
C GLU A 404 18.48 -8.22 27.88
N VAL A 405 17.26 -8.40 27.34
CA VAL A 405 16.00 -8.10 28.07
C VAL A 405 15.99 -8.81 29.44
N LYS A 406 16.29 -10.10 29.47
CA LYS A 406 16.30 -10.92 30.71
C LYS A 406 17.45 -10.57 31.64
N THR A 407 18.60 -10.24 31.09
CA THR A 407 19.80 -9.92 31.86
C THR A 407 19.65 -8.63 32.64
N TYR A 408 19.12 -7.60 31.97
CA TYR A 408 19.01 -6.26 32.52
C TYR A 408 17.62 -5.91 33.05
N GLY A 409 16.58 -6.66 32.65
CA GLY A 409 15.20 -6.41 33.07
C GLY A 409 14.54 -5.25 32.34
N TYR A 410 14.73 -5.13 31.01
CA TYR A 410 14.12 -4.08 30.21
C TYR A 410 12.60 -4.21 30.10
N ASP A 411 11.92 -3.08 30.02
CA ASP A 411 10.46 -3.00 29.85
C ASP A 411 10.04 -3.06 28.38
N GLY A 412 10.97 -2.81 27.47
CA GLY A 412 10.77 -2.83 26.02
C GLY A 412 12.05 -2.89 25.23
N ILE A 413 11.90 -2.95 23.91
CA ILE A 413 12.95 -2.86 22.88
C ILE A 413 12.51 -1.79 21.89
N ASN A 414 13.44 -0.91 21.48
CA ASN A 414 13.26 0.06 20.41
C ASN A 414 14.16 -0.32 19.23
N ILE A 415 13.57 -0.57 18.06
CA ILE A 415 14.29 -0.94 16.83
C ILE A 415 14.40 0.29 15.93
N ASP A 416 15.63 0.69 15.67
CA ASP A 416 15.98 1.83 14.81
C ASP A 416 16.91 1.37 13.69
N PHE A 417 16.34 0.56 12.76
CA PHE A 417 17.06 0.04 11.60
C PHE A 417 16.73 0.89 10.37
N GLU A 418 17.67 1.80 10.05
CA GLU A 418 17.50 2.81 9.01
C GLU A 418 18.19 2.45 7.68
N LYS A 419 18.99 1.39 7.66
CA LYS A 419 19.78 0.98 6.48
C LYS A 419 19.14 -0.17 5.69
N VAL A 420 17.95 -0.60 6.08
CA VAL A 420 17.23 -1.66 5.38
C VAL A 420 16.95 -1.25 3.93
N SER A 421 17.52 -1.96 2.97
CA SER A 421 17.27 -1.73 1.55
C SER A 421 15.91 -2.25 1.12
N SER A 422 15.42 -1.80 -0.05
CA SER A 422 14.16 -2.29 -0.62
C SER A 422 14.13 -3.81 -0.79
N ASP A 423 15.25 -4.40 -1.16
CA ASP A 423 15.37 -5.85 -1.38
C ASP A 423 15.33 -6.64 -0.05
N ASN A 424 15.68 -5.98 1.06
CA ASN A 424 15.70 -6.58 2.39
C ASN A 424 14.40 -6.35 3.18
N GLY A 425 13.49 -5.53 2.69
CA GLY A 425 12.26 -5.17 3.41
C GLY A 425 11.44 -6.38 3.86
N ILE A 426 11.23 -7.37 3.00
CA ILE A 426 10.49 -8.59 3.32
C ILE A 426 11.16 -9.40 4.45
N HIS A 427 12.50 -9.42 4.48
CA HIS A 427 13.29 -10.14 5.49
C HIS A 427 13.26 -9.42 6.84
N PHE A 428 13.33 -8.08 6.80
CA PHE A 428 13.17 -7.24 7.99
C PHE A 428 11.77 -7.39 8.61
N ILE A 429 10.73 -7.38 7.80
CA ILE A 429 9.36 -7.62 8.28
C ILE A 429 9.22 -9.01 8.90
N GLN A 430 9.85 -10.02 8.31
CA GLN A 430 9.86 -11.37 8.90
C GLN A 430 10.60 -11.40 10.24
N PHE A 431 11.72 -10.68 10.37
CA PHE A 431 12.40 -10.49 11.64
C PHE A 431 11.47 -9.86 12.69
N LEU A 432 10.77 -8.78 12.35
CA LEU A 432 9.84 -8.12 13.27
C LEU A 432 8.66 -9.03 13.67
N ARG A 433 8.14 -9.84 12.75
CA ARG A 433 7.10 -10.83 13.04
C ARG A 433 7.57 -11.81 14.12
N GLU A 434 8.76 -12.37 13.94
CA GLU A 434 9.34 -13.34 14.89
C GLU A 434 9.70 -12.69 16.23
N LEU A 435 10.36 -11.52 16.22
CA LEU A 435 10.70 -10.77 17.42
C LEU A 435 9.45 -10.40 18.23
N SER A 436 8.38 -9.98 17.55
CA SER A 436 7.12 -9.61 18.21
C SER A 436 6.46 -10.74 19.00
N ILE A 437 6.66 -12.00 18.56
CA ILE A 437 6.19 -13.18 19.31
C ILE A 437 6.96 -13.30 20.63
N GLU A 438 8.29 -13.18 20.57
CA GLU A 438 9.12 -13.30 21.76
C GLU A 438 8.92 -12.15 22.74
N CYS A 439 8.78 -10.90 22.25
CA CYS A 439 8.44 -9.76 23.10
C CYS A 439 7.09 -9.96 23.81
N ARG A 440 6.06 -10.44 23.12
CA ARG A 440 4.77 -10.76 23.75
C ARG A 440 4.86 -11.88 24.76
N ASN A 441 5.65 -12.91 24.49
CA ASN A 441 5.86 -14.03 25.42
C ASN A 441 6.52 -13.57 26.73
N GLU A 442 7.48 -12.64 26.65
CA GLU A 442 8.18 -12.09 27.83
C GLU A 442 7.44 -10.89 28.46
N GLY A 443 6.42 -10.35 27.80
CA GLY A 443 5.64 -9.21 28.29
C GLY A 443 6.34 -7.87 28.17
N VAL A 444 7.29 -7.73 27.24
CA VAL A 444 8.04 -6.49 26.96
C VAL A 444 7.53 -5.79 25.71
N VAL A 445 7.58 -4.46 25.71
CA VAL A 445 7.13 -3.63 24.59
C VAL A 445 8.08 -3.76 23.41
N LEU A 446 7.53 -3.80 22.19
CA LEU A 446 8.28 -3.67 20.94
C LEU A 446 7.86 -2.39 20.23
N SER A 447 8.79 -1.45 20.08
CA SER A 447 8.64 -0.23 19.27
C SER A 447 9.60 -0.24 18.09
N VAL A 448 9.18 0.36 16.97
CA VAL A 448 9.98 0.44 15.74
C VAL A 448 9.96 1.85 15.19
N ASP A 449 11.15 2.39 14.94
CA ASP A 449 11.35 3.71 14.38
C ASP A 449 11.28 3.67 12.86
N ASN A 450 10.68 4.69 12.26
CA ASN A 450 10.47 4.77 10.82
C ASN A 450 10.63 6.20 10.33
N TYR A 451 11.18 6.36 9.15
CA TYR A 451 11.08 7.62 8.40
C TYR A 451 9.62 8.00 8.14
N VAL A 452 9.38 9.27 7.88
CA VAL A 452 8.10 9.72 7.31
C VAL A 452 7.78 8.87 6.07
N PRO A 453 6.55 8.29 5.97
CA PRO A 453 6.20 7.42 4.87
C PRO A 453 6.28 8.13 3.52
N MET A 454 7.14 7.63 2.65
CA MET A 454 7.38 8.09 1.28
C MET A 454 7.45 6.87 0.36
N PRO A 455 7.21 7.00 -0.97
CA PRO A 455 7.25 5.87 -1.88
C PRO A 455 8.55 5.05 -1.83
N HIS A 456 9.70 5.71 -1.66
CA HIS A 456 11.01 5.04 -1.58
C HIS A 456 11.23 4.23 -0.29
N SER A 457 10.43 4.47 0.76
CA SER A 457 10.48 3.73 2.02
C SER A 457 9.29 2.78 2.23
N ALA A 458 8.56 2.44 1.16
CA ALA A 458 7.40 1.55 1.22
C ALA A 458 7.75 0.13 1.70
N HIS A 459 8.99 -0.33 1.45
CA HIS A 459 9.49 -1.64 1.85
C HIS A 459 9.55 -1.86 3.37
N TYR A 460 9.45 -0.82 4.17
CA TYR A 460 9.29 -0.95 5.63
C TYR A 460 7.91 -1.49 6.04
N ASP A 461 6.94 -1.57 5.13
CA ASP A 461 5.60 -2.14 5.36
C ASP A 461 4.99 -1.75 6.71
N ARG A 462 4.71 -0.48 6.87
CA ARG A 462 4.19 0.07 8.14
C ARG A 462 2.81 -0.46 8.51
N ALA A 463 2.04 -0.95 7.52
CA ALA A 463 0.77 -1.61 7.78
C ALA A 463 0.96 -2.91 8.57
N GLU A 464 1.90 -3.75 8.13
CA GLU A 464 2.24 -4.98 8.84
C GLU A 464 2.90 -4.67 10.19
N GLN A 465 3.82 -3.69 10.26
CA GLN A 465 4.36 -3.23 11.55
C GLN A 465 3.23 -2.83 12.50
N GLY A 466 2.27 -2.00 12.05
CA GLY A 466 1.13 -1.57 12.85
C GLY A 466 0.26 -2.73 13.35
N ALA A 467 0.24 -3.85 12.65
CA ALA A 467 -0.44 -5.06 13.11
C ALA A 467 0.34 -5.80 14.21
N ILE A 468 1.66 -5.96 14.04
CA ILE A 468 2.47 -6.93 14.82
C ILE A 468 3.22 -6.31 16.01
N VAL A 469 3.63 -5.02 15.95
CA VAL A 469 4.37 -4.35 17.03
C VAL A 469 3.44 -3.58 17.97
N ASP A 470 3.96 -3.10 19.09
CA ASP A 470 3.18 -2.34 20.07
C ASP A 470 3.10 -0.86 19.69
N TYR A 471 4.20 -0.27 19.23
CA TYR A 471 4.27 1.11 18.78
C TYR A 471 5.11 1.27 17.51
N VAL A 472 4.64 2.12 16.62
CA VAL A 472 5.36 2.59 15.43
C VAL A 472 5.68 4.06 15.64
N ILE A 473 6.94 4.39 15.66
CA ILE A 473 7.43 5.76 15.85
C ILE A 473 7.74 6.34 14.48
N VAL A 474 7.16 7.49 14.16
CA VAL A 474 7.49 8.24 12.96
C VAL A 474 8.49 9.35 13.31
N MET A 475 9.69 9.26 12.75
CA MET A 475 10.73 10.27 12.85
C MET A 475 10.39 11.44 11.93
N ALA A 476 9.49 12.32 12.40
CA ALA A 476 9.01 13.48 11.65
C ALA A 476 9.99 14.66 11.75
N TYR A 477 11.25 14.37 11.49
CA TYR A 477 12.36 15.31 11.41
C TYR A 477 13.32 14.92 10.28
N ASP A 478 14.41 15.67 10.12
CA ASP A 478 15.34 15.59 8.98
C ASP A 478 14.65 15.81 7.61
N GLU A 479 13.61 16.68 7.59
CA GLU A 479 13.02 17.20 6.35
C GLU A 479 14.11 17.80 5.45
N HIS A 480 14.99 18.62 6.07
CA HIS A 480 16.25 19.08 5.48
C HIS A 480 17.41 18.66 6.38
N TYR A 481 18.37 17.95 5.81
CA TYR A 481 19.50 17.33 6.51
C TYR A 481 20.83 17.74 5.90
N ASN A 482 21.94 17.29 6.50
CA ASN A 482 23.26 17.57 5.93
C ASN A 482 23.42 16.93 4.54
N GLY A 483 23.61 17.76 3.52
CA GLY A 483 23.67 17.33 2.12
C GLY A 483 22.41 17.65 1.32
N SER A 484 21.38 18.26 1.91
CA SER A 484 20.25 18.81 1.16
C SER A 484 20.73 19.89 0.19
N GLU A 485 20.09 19.96 -0.99
CA GLU A 485 20.44 20.96 -2.03
C GLU A 485 19.96 22.37 -1.69
N GLU A 486 18.98 22.48 -0.80
CA GLU A 486 18.39 23.74 -0.33
C GLU A 486 18.36 23.81 1.19
N ALA A 487 18.50 25.02 1.72
CA ALA A 487 18.33 25.31 3.14
C ALA A 487 16.86 25.16 3.55
N GLY A 488 16.61 24.60 4.72
CA GLY A 488 15.25 24.44 5.21
C GLY A 488 15.17 23.96 6.65
N SER A 489 13.95 23.85 7.16
CA SER A 489 13.63 23.33 8.49
C SER A 489 13.98 21.85 8.60
N VAL A 490 14.40 21.41 9.78
CA VAL A 490 14.51 19.97 10.08
C VAL A 490 13.13 19.33 10.27
N ALA A 491 12.10 20.09 10.66
CA ALA A 491 10.75 19.58 10.94
C ALA A 491 9.70 20.69 10.84
N SER A 492 9.35 21.09 9.62
CA SER A 492 8.25 22.04 9.43
C SER A 492 6.92 21.45 9.90
N LEU A 493 5.97 22.30 10.27
CA LEU A 493 4.63 21.86 10.71
C LEU A 493 3.92 21.03 9.63
N GLY A 494 4.13 21.37 8.35
CA GLY A 494 3.60 20.62 7.21
C GLY A 494 4.19 19.22 7.09
N PHE A 495 5.49 19.08 7.28
CA PHE A 495 6.19 17.79 7.26
C PHE A 495 5.74 16.88 8.40
N VAL A 496 5.67 17.42 9.62
CA VAL A 496 5.17 16.68 10.80
C VAL A 496 3.73 16.21 10.59
N ARG A 497 2.84 17.08 10.06
CA ARG A 497 1.46 16.73 9.72
C ARG A 497 1.43 15.57 8.73
N SER A 498 2.17 15.67 7.63
CA SER A 498 2.24 14.61 6.62
C SER A 498 2.78 13.30 7.19
N GLY A 499 3.76 13.36 8.08
CA GLY A 499 4.30 12.19 8.77
C GLY A 499 3.23 11.46 9.60
N ILE A 500 2.46 12.22 10.38
CA ILE A 500 1.36 11.66 11.20
C ILE A 500 0.24 11.11 10.30
N GLU A 501 -0.22 11.88 9.31
CA GLU A 501 -1.31 11.47 8.40
C GLU A 501 -0.98 10.21 7.63
N ASN A 502 0.19 10.18 6.98
CA ASN A 502 0.61 9.03 6.19
C ASN A 502 0.83 7.77 7.06
N THR A 503 1.32 7.95 8.29
CA THR A 503 1.49 6.82 9.21
C THR A 503 0.14 6.31 9.71
N THR A 504 -0.75 7.21 10.15
CA THR A 504 -2.07 6.81 10.71
C THR A 504 -3.04 6.30 9.66
N ALA A 505 -2.76 6.51 8.38
CA ALA A 505 -3.52 5.89 7.29
C ALA A 505 -3.43 4.35 7.30
N VAL A 506 -2.32 3.79 7.83
CA VAL A 506 -2.07 2.33 7.82
C VAL A 506 -1.76 1.76 9.22
N VAL A 507 -1.36 2.60 10.18
CA VAL A 507 -1.07 2.21 11.56
C VAL A 507 -2.18 2.77 12.48
N PRO A 508 -2.73 1.99 13.40
CA PRO A 508 -3.71 2.51 14.37
C PRO A 508 -3.15 3.72 15.13
N ALA A 509 -3.89 4.82 15.20
CA ALA A 509 -3.43 6.06 15.85
C ALA A 509 -2.89 5.84 17.28
N LYS A 510 -3.50 4.94 18.05
CA LYS A 510 -3.04 4.60 19.41
C LYS A 510 -1.70 3.88 19.48
N LYS A 511 -1.23 3.33 18.37
CA LYS A 511 0.10 2.73 18.23
C LYS A 511 1.12 3.67 17.60
N THR A 512 0.68 4.79 17.04
CA THR A 512 1.55 5.78 16.39
C THR A 512 2.13 6.74 17.43
N ILE A 513 3.45 6.92 17.41
CA ILE A 513 4.19 7.89 18.21
C ILE A 513 4.87 8.86 17.25
N ASN A 514 4.77 10.18 17.50
CA ASN A 514 5.47 11.19 16.70
C ASN A 514 6.77 11.60 17.36
N ALA A 515 7.88 11.52 16.65
CA ALA A 515 9.17 12.00 17.17
C ALA A 515 9.34 13.50 16.93
N LEU A 516 9.83 14.17 17.94
CA LEU A 516 10.08 15.61 18.00
C LEU A 516 11.59 15.89 17.93
N PRO A 517 12.06 16.90 17.18
CA PRO A 517 13.46 17.29 17.18
C PRO A 517 13.79 18.22 18.36
N PHE A 518 14.76 17.86 19.18
CA PHE A 518 15.37 18.74 20.17
C PHE A 518 16.65 19.38 19.64
N TYR A 519 16.74 19.50 18.35
CA TYR A 519 17.82 20.11 17.60
C TYR A 519 17.28 20.86 16.40
N THR A 520 18.11 21.69 15.83
CA THR A 520 17.85 22.30 14.53
C THR A 520 19.14 22.40 13.73
N ARG A 521 19.03 22.86 12.50
CA ARG A 521 20.15 23.01 11.57
C ARG A 521 20.27 24.46 11.09
N MET A 522 21.44 25.06 11.32
CA MET A 522 21.79 26.35 10.74
C MET A 522 22.47 26.14 9.41
N TRP A 523 22.06 26.89 8.43
CA TRP A 523 22.56 26.88 7.06
C TRP A 523 23.41 28.12 6.82
N GLU A 524 24.48 27.96 6.04
CA GLU A 524 25.39 29.00 5.60
C GLU A 524 25.54 28.88 4.08
N GLU A 525 25.09 29.90 3.36
CA GLU A 525 25.15 29.96 1.91
C GLU A 525 26.07 31.11 1.47
N TYR A 526 27.00 30.83 0.55
CA TYR A 526 27.90 31.84 -0.03
C TYR A 526 28.33 31.42 -1.44
N VAL A 527 28.97 32.35 -2.14
CA VAL A 527 29.61 32.10 -3.42
C VAL A 527 31.12 32.03 -3.21
N ASP A 528 31.73 30.91 -3.62
CA ASP A 528 33.16 30.68 -3.47
C ASP A 528 34.03 31.53 -4.44
N GLU A 529 35.32 31.40 -4.32
CA GLU A 529 36.30 32.12 -5.18
C GLU A 529 36.18 31.74 -6.68
N ASN A 530 35.53 30.60 -7.00
CA ASN A 530 35.31 30.13 -8.36
C ASN A 530 33.93 30.55 -8.91
N GLY A 531 33.15 31.31 -8.11
CA GLY A 531 31.80 31.73 -8.46
C GLY A 531 30.74 30.62 -8.31
N GLN A 532 31.01 29.56 -7.53
CA GLN A 532 30.08 28.48 -7.28
C GLN A 532 29.32 28.70 -5.96
N ARG A 533 28.02 28.40 -5.96
CA ARG A 533 27.19 28.37 -4.76
C ARG A 533 27.66 27.25 -3.84
N VAL A 534 27.93 27.59 -2.61
CA VAL A 534 28.25 26.67 -1.51
C VAL A 534 27.15 26.74 -0.49
N LEU A 535 26.60 25.58 -0.08
CA LEU A 535 25.63 25.46 1.00
C LEU A 535 26.21 24.53 2.06
N ASN A 536 26.55 25.08 3.21
CA ASN A 536 26.98 24.32 4.39
C ASN A 536 25.87 24.27 5.43
N SER A 537 25.92 23.28 6.29
CA SER A 537 25.00 23.22 7.42
C SER A 537 25.63 22.60 8.64
N LYS A 538 25.12 23.01 9.82
CA LYS A 538 25.53 22.46 11.09
C LYS A 538 24.34 22.31 12.02
N ALA A 539 24.24 21.13 12.67
CA ALA A 539 23.24 20.89 13.70
C ALA A 539 23.62 21.59 15.02
N TYR A 540 22.61 22.08 15.71
CA TYR A 540 22.70 22.72 17.01
C TYR A 540 21.57 22.23 17.92
N THR A 541 21.85 22.15 19.22
CA THR A 541 20.77 22.04 20.22
C THR A 541 19.92 23.32 20.22
N MET A 542 18.74 23.28 20.80
CA MET A 542 17.89 24.49 20.90
C MET A 542 18.66 25.70 21.47
N LYS A 543 19.28 25.54 22.64
CA LYS A 543 20.13 26.58 23.26
C LYS A 543 21.27 27.03 22.34
N GLY A 544 21.95 26.09 21.69
CA GLY A 544 23.08 26.38 20.81
C GLY A 544 22.67 27.18 19.58
N ALA A 545 21.51 26.93 19.01
CA ALA A 545 20.96 27.64 17.87
C ALA A 545 20.64 29.12 18.24
N TYR A 546 19.95 29.35 19.35
CA TYR A 546 19.62 30.68 19.82
C TYR A 546 20.88 31.50 20.14
N ALA A 547 21.88 30.90 20.81
CA ALA A 547 23.16 31.55 21.05
C ALA A 547 23.88 31.95 19.75
N ARG A 548 23.81 31.10 18.72
CA ARG A 548 24.43 31.38 17.43
C ARG A 548 23.69 32.48 16.66
N VAL A 549 22.36 32.52 16.74
CA VAL A 549 21.52 33.59 16.17
C VAL A 549 21.87 34.93 16.78
N GLU A 550 22.03 35.02 18.12
CA GLU A 550 22.44 36.22 18.83
C GLU A 550 23.85 36.66 18.42
N GLU A 551 24.82 35.73 18.37
CA GLU A 551 26.19 36.00 17.96
C GLU A 551 26.27 36.59 16.54
N LEU A 552 25.49 36.06 15.59
CA LEU A 552 25.46 36.53 14.22
C LEU A 552 24.56 37.76 14.01
N GLY A 553 23.74 38.12 15.00
CA GLY A 553 22.80 39.24 14.92
C GLY A 553 21.70 39.05 13.88
N LEU A 554 21.22 37.80 13.69
CA LEU A 554 20.20 37.47 12.72
C LEU A 554 18.83 38.02 13.14
N VAL A 555 17.98 38.29 12.13
CA VAL A 555 16.61 38.79 12.37
C VAL A 555 15.67 37.60 12.54
N VAL A 556 14.96 37.55 13.66
CA VAL A 556 14.06 36.43 14.02
C VAL A 556 12.62 36.83 13.79
N ASN A 557 11.85 36.01 13.06
CA ASN A 557 10.43 36.20 12.83
C ASN A 557 9.69 34.87 12.94
N TRP A 558 8.47 34.89 13.51
CA TRP A 558 7.58 33.71 13.50
C TRP A 558 7.00 33.45 12.12
N SER A 559 6.98 32.19 11.72
CA SER A 559 6.34 31.70 10.50
C SER A 559 5.19 30.76 10.83
N ASP A 560 3.95 31.20 10.65
CA ASP A 560 2.77 30.36 10.86
C ASP A 560 2.76 29.11 9.99
N THR A 561 3.31 29.21 8.77
CA THR A 561 3.38 28.07 7.82
C THR A 561 4.35 27.00 8.32
N MET A 562 5.50 27.43 8.84
CA MET A 562 6.51 26.50 9.35
C MET A 562 6.20 26.05 10.79
N GLY A 563 5.41 26.84 11.53
CA GLY A 563 5.20 26.65 12.97
C GLY A 563 6.47 26.81 13.77
N GLN A 564 7.35 27.76 13.35
CA GLN A 564 8.68 27.96 13.90
C GLN A 564 9.09 29.42 13.77
N TYR A 565 10.01 29.87 14.64
CA TYR A 565 10.77 31.08 14.39
C TYR A 565 11.83 30.83 13.33
N VAL A 566 11.91 31.69 12.34
CA VAL A 566 12.95 31.71 11.31
C VAL A 566 13.88 32.84 11.56
N ALA A 567 15.17 32.56 11.66
CA ALA A 567 16.21 33.58 11.80
C ALA A 567 17.08 33.59 10.54
N GLU A 568 17.26 34.78 9.94
CA GLU A 568 18.04 34.93 8.72
C GLU A 568 18.80 36.26 8.69
N GLY A 569 19.90 36.31 7.94
CA GLY A 569 20.69 37.52 7.74
C GLY A 569 22.01 37.27 7.02
N ASP A 570 22.59 38.37 6.52
CA ASP A 570 23.87 38.36 5.82
C ASP A 570 24.99 38.87 6.76
N VAL A 571 26.02 38.04 6.93
CA VAL A 571 27.20 38.37 7.76
C VAL A 571 28.46 38.04 6.95
N ASP A 572 29.33 39.01 6.79
CA ASP A 572 30.65 38.90 6.12
C ASP A 572 30.57 38.27 4.71
N GLY A 573 29.46 38.51 3.98
CA GLY A 573 29.26 38.01 2.61
C GLY A 573 28.65 36.59 2.53
N HIS A 574 28.27 36.00 3.66
CA HIS A 574 27.58 34.75 3.78
C HIS A 574 26.14 34.99 4.24
N HIS A 575 25.18 34.27 3.65
CA HIS A 575 23.79 34.24 4.07
C HIS A 575 23.58 33.12 5.08
N TYR A 576 23.05 33.45 6.27
CA TYR A 576 22.72 32.49 7.32
C TYR A 576 21.22 32.37 7.47
N SER A 577 20.72 31.12 7.60
CA SER A 577 19.32 30.85 7.90
C SER A 577 19.17 29.65 8.84
N VAL A 578 18.17 29.73 9.74
CA VAL A 578 17.83 28.65 10.67
C VAL A 578 16.33 28.70 11.02
N TRP A 579 15.70 27.55 11.08
CA TRP A 579 14.34 27.34 11.61
C TRP A 579 14.48 26.82 13.03
N LEU A 580 14.16 27.68 14.00
CA LEU A 580 14.42 27.42 15.42
C LEU A 580 13.40 26.44 16.01
N GLU A 581 13.90 25.56 16.87
CA GLU A 581 13.08 24.74 17.74
C GLU A 581 13.11 25.30 19.16
N ASP A 582 11.93 25.42 19.75
CA ASP A 582 11.69 25.94 21.10
C ASP A 582 10.30 25.50 21.62
N ALA A 583 9.86 26.06 22.74
CA ALA A 583 8.57 25.72 23.32
C ALA A 583 7.37 26.04 22.39
N ASP A 584 7.43 27.15 21.64
CA ASP A 584 6.36 27.58 20.74
C ASP A 584 6.25 26.62 19.52
N SER A 585 7.39 26.25 18.95
CA SER A 585 7.45 25.31 17.82
C SER A 585 7.03 23.90 18.22
N ILE A 586 7.43 23.46 19.42
CA ILE A 586 7.00 22.18 19.97
C ILE A 586 5.50 22.21 20.28
N GLU A 587 4.96 23.33 20.80
CA GLU A 587 3.52 23.46 21.02
C GLU A 587 2.72 23.34 19.72
N ALA A 588 3.20 23.94 18.63
CA ALA A 588 2.57 23.81 17.31
C ALA A 588 2.50 22.32 16.86
N LYS A 589 3.59 21.56 17.06
CA LYS A 589 3.64 20.12 16.75
C LYS A 589 2.77 19.29 17.71
N MET A 590 2.75 19.62 19.01
CA MET A 590 1.91 18.94 20.01
C MET A 590 0.41 19.13 19.75
N LYS A 591 -0.02 20.25 19.15
CA LYS A 591 -1.40 20.45 18.69
C LYS A 591 -1.79 19.42 17.64
N LEU A 592 -0.88 19.02 16.72
CA LEU A 592 -1.11 17.94 15.77
C LEU A 592 -1.25 16.59 16.49
N VAL A 593 -0.36 16.29 17.45
CA VAL A 593 -0.42 15.07 18.27
C VAL A 593 -1.79 14.92 18.93
N ALA A 594 -2.33 16.01 19.46
CA ALA A 594 -3.65 16.04 20.08
C ALA A 594 -4.78 15.92 19.04
N GLU A 595 -4.69 16.61 17.90
CA GLU A 595 -5.65 16.59 16.79
C GLU A 595 -5.86 15.17 16.26
N TYR A 596 -4.78 14.42 15.99
CA TYR A 596 -4.85 13.06 15.47
C TYR A 596 -5.02 12.00 16.55
N GLY A 597 -4.94 12.35 17.81
CA GLY A 597 -5.17 11.45 18.96
C GLY A 597 -4.22 10.26 19.00
N ILE A 598 -2.97 10.44 18.56
CA ILE A 598 -1.96 9.38 18.50
C ILE A 598 -1.49 8.91 19.88
N GLY A 599 -0.72 7.82 19.91
CA GLY A 599 -0.30 7.11 21.13
C GLY A 599 0.66 7.87 22.02
N GLY A 600 1.34 8.91 21.50
CA GLY A 600 2.28 9.70 22.28
C GLY A 600 3.33 10.38 21.42
N VAL A 601 4.43 10.76 22.06
CA VAL A 601 5.59 11.39 21.44
C VAL A 601 6.89 10.71 21.87
N SER A 602 7.93 10.89 21.04
CA SER A 602 9.32 10.68 21.41
C SER A 602 10.13 11.92 21.05
N ALA A 603 11.37 12.04 21.53
CA ALA A 603 12.19 13.21 21.23
C ALA A 603 13.67 12.85 21.02
N TRP A 604 14.29 13.38 19.96
CA TRP A 604 15.70 13.27 19.65
C TRP A 604 16.39 14.62 19.84
N SER A 605 17.29 14.75 20.79
CA SER A 605 17.66 13.83 21.86
C SER A 605 17.73 14.57 23.19
N LEU A 606 17.60 13.86 24.28
CA LEU A 606 17.66 14.36 25.67
C LEU A 606 18.91 15.22 25.89
N GLY A 607 18.73 16.41 26.47
CA GLY A 607 19.77 17.41 26.71
C GLY A 607 19.93 18.41 25.55
N GLY A 608 19.18 18.28 24.47
CA GLY A 608 19.12 19.26 23.37
C GLY A 608 18.09 20.35 23.55
N GLU A 609 17.12 20.16 24.41
CA GLU A 609 15.93 20.97 24.61
C GLU A 609 16.14 22.14 25.58
N PHE A 610 15.17 23.09 25.55
CA PHE A 610 14.92 24.00 26.65
C PHE A 610 14.01 23.34 27.69
N PRO A 611 14.17 23.59 29.01
CA PRO A 611 13.33 22.97 30.05
C PRO A 611 11.85 23.23 29.90
N GLU A 612 11.45 24.40 29.36
CA GLU A 612 10.04 24.79 29.11
C GLU A 612 9.31 23.89 28.13
N VAL A 613 10.04 23.21 27.26
CA VAL A 613 9.49 22.24 26.30
C VAL A 613 8.76 21.10 27.00
N TRP A 614 9.24 20.66 28.15
CA TRP A 614 8.63 19.58 28.91
C TRP A 614 7.24 19.94 29.48
N GLU A 615 7.04 21.20 29.87
CA GLU A 615 5.73 21.68 30.33
C GLU A 615 4.71 21.61 29.19
N VAL A 616 5.13 22.01 27.99
CA VAL A 616 4.30 21.95 26.77
C VAL A 616 3.96 20.50 26.42
N ILE A 617 4.94 19.60 26.36
CA ILE A 617 4.70 18.20 26.07
C ILE A 617 3.74 17.58 27.10
N ALA A 618 3.97 17.83 28.40
CA ALA A 618 3.14 17.31 29.47
C ALA A 618 1.68 17.82 29.42
N GLU A 619 1.45 19.04 28.92
CA GLU A 619 0.10 19.58 28.75
C GLU A 619 -0.71 18.83 27.71
N TYR A 620 -0.13 18.56 26.54
CA TYR A 620 -0.82 17.95 25.40
C TYR A 620 -0.79 16.41 25.40
N ASN A 621 0.10 15.80 26.15
CA ASN A 621 0.26 14.33 26.19
C ASN A 621 -0.53 13.66 27.34
N LYS A 622 -1.57 14.30 27.83
CA LYS A 622 -2.44 13.79 28.91
C LYS A 622 -3.37 12.68 28.47
#